data_04fc88d5bf2ce9b11a0d6a9013cb5fef
#
_entry.id   04fc88d5bf2ce9b11a0d6a9013cb5fef
#
_cell.length_a   1.000
_cell.length_b   1.000
_cell.length_c   1.000
_cell.angle_alpha   90.00
_cell.angle_beta   90.00
_cell.angle_gamma   90.00
#
_symmetry.space_group_name_H-M   'P 1'
#
loop_
_entity.id
_entity.type
_entity.pdbx_description
1 polymer ?
#
loop_
_entity_poly.entity_id
_entity_poly.type
_entity_poly.pdbx_seq_one_letter_code
_entity_poly.pdbx_strand_id
1 'polypeptide(L)'
;MRARDLMTPRPAMIAAGDTIPHAAELMRLLNVGMLPVVEDLASKHLVGIITDRDIVVRHVALGHGNGSKVRDHMTRGPLVTVSPDAAVGDIADRMIRNQVRRIAGVDARGTVLGVVAQADLATHVGPTDPEIVERVVEGISRPGALVH
;
A
#
# COMPACT_ATOMS: atom_id res chain seq x y z
N MET A 1 0.33 18.28 -11.02
CA MET A 1 -0.28 17.43 -9.97
C MET A 1 0.80 16.59 -9.32
N ARG A 2 0.80 16.53 -8.00
CA ARG A 2 1.80 15.81 -7.21
C ARG A 2 1.13 14.74 -6.36
N ALA A 3 1.92 13.89 -5.75
CA ALA A 3 1.39 12.81 -4.89
C ALA A 3 0.41 13.34 -3.84
N ARG A 4 0.73 14.46 -3.20
CA ARG A 4 -0.15 15.07 -2.18
C ARG A 4 -1.55 15.37 -2.70
N ASP A 5 -1.69 15.69 -3.98
CA ASP A 5 -2.97 16.02 -4.60
C ASP A 5 -3.79 14.76 -4.91
N LEU A 6 -3.13 13.62 -5.00
CA LEU A 6 -3.73 12.33 -5.37
C LEU A 6 -4.01 11.44 -4.18
N MET A 7 -3.20 11.56 -3.11
CA MET A 7 -3.29 10.63 -1.99
C MET A 7 -4.57 10.84 -1.16
N THR A 8 -5.12 9.74 -0.69
CA THR A 8 -6.14 9.75 0.35
C THR A 8 -5.45 10.09 1.66
N PRO A 9 -5.80 11.24 2.29
CA PRO A 9 -5.21 11.61 3.57
C PRO A 9 -5.79 10.74 4.70
N ARG A 10 -5.03 10.64 5.79
CA ARG A 10 -5.43 9.82 6.95
C ARG A 10 -5.91 8.43 6.54
N PRO A 11 -5.03 7.65 5.86
CA PRO A 11 -5.41 6.33 5.40
C PRO A 11 -5.62 5.39 6.59
N ALA A 12 -6.37 4.32 6.37
CA ALA A 12 -6.43 3.23 7.32
C ALA A 12 -5.03 2.64 7.51
N MET A 13 -4.61 2.50 8.76
CA MET A 13 -3.30 1.95 9.15
C MET A 13 -3.50 0.99 10.29
N ILE A 14 -2.49 0.14 10.53
CA ILE A 14 -2.49 -0.77 11.67
C ILE A 14 -1.12 -0.72 12.36
N ALA A 15 -1.10 -0.86 13.67
CA ALA A 15 0.14 -0.93 14.41
C ALA A 15 0.78 -2.32 14.27
N ALA A 16 2.12 -2.35 14.22
CA ALA A 16 2.88 -3.60 14.08
C ALA A 16 2.60 -4.60 15.20
N GLY A 17 2.28 -4.12 16.39
CA GLY A 17 1.95 -4.95 17.55
C GLY A 17 0.52 -5.45 17.60
N ASP A 18 -0.32 -5.06 16.65
CA ASP A 18 -1.71 -5.49 16.59
C ASP A 18 -1.80 -6.92 16.03
N THR A 19 -2.99 -7.51 16.11
CA THR A 19 -3.22 -8.90 15.70
C THR A 19 -3.61 -9.01 14.23
N ILE A 20 -3.35 -10.17 13.63
CA ILE A 20 -3.79 -10.48 12.27
C ILE A 20 -5.32 -10.45 12.14
N PRO A 21 -6.10 -11.03 13.08
CA PRO A 21 -7.56 -10.91 13.01
C PRO A 21 -8.06 -9.46 12.96
N HIS A 22 -7.42 -8.55 13.70
CA HIS A 22 -7.78 -7.13 13.65
C HIS A 22 -7.47 -6.52 12.28
N ALA A 23 -6.33 -6.85 11.69
CA ALA A 23 -6.00 -6.41 10.34
C ALA A 23 -7.03 -6.91 9.32
N ALA A 24 -7.39 -8.19 9.40
CA ALA A 24 -8.40 -8.78 8.52
C ALA A 24 -9.76 -8.10 8.68
N GLU A 25 -10.16 -7.79 9.91
CA GLU A 25 -11.41 -7.07 10.19
C GLU A 25 -11.42 -5.67 9.59
N LEU A 26 -10.33 -4.92 9.73
CA LEU A 26 -10.21 -3.60 9.11
C LEU A 26 -10.31 -3.69 7.58
N MET A 27 -9.66 -4.68 6.98
CA MET A 27 -9.73 -4.90 5.53
C MET A 27 -11.17 -5.17 5.09
N ARG A 28 -11.90 -5.98 5.86
CA ARG A 28 -13.31 -6.30 5.59
C ARG A 28 -14.19 -5.06 5.72
N LEU A 29 -14.07 -4.34 6.83
CA LEU A 29 -14.91 -3.18 7.12
C LEU A 29 -14.69 -2.03 6.13
N LEU A 30 -13.44 -1.81 5.74
CA LEU A 30 -13.04 -0.70 4.88
C LEU A 30 -12.94 -1.10 3.40
N ASN A 31 -13.14 -2.37 3.10
CA ASN A 31 -13.05 -2.92 1.75
C ASN A 31 -11.70 -2.59 1.09
N VAL A 32 -10.62 -2.83 1.81
CA VAL A 32 -9.26 -2.63 1.32
C VAL A 32 -8.46 -3.92 1.45
N GLY A 33 -7.54 -4.15 0.53
CA GLY A 33 -6.68 -5.33 0.52
C GLY A 33 -5.27 -5.05 1.04
N MET A 34 -4.98 -3.82 1.48
CA MET A 34 -3.66 -3.43 1.95
C MET A 34 -3.80 -2.41 3.07
N LEU A 35 -2.96 -2.56 4.09
CA LEU A 35 -2.84 -1.60 5.18
C LEU A 35 -1.36 -1.23 5.36
N PRO A 36 -1.01 0.05 5.39
CA PRO A 36 0.28 0.46 5.90
C PRO A 36 0.41 0.03 7.36
N VAL A 37 1.55 -0.55 7.70
CA VAL A 37 1.86 -0.94 9.07
C VAL A 37 2.79 0.10 9.68
N VAL A 38 2.39 0.66 10.81
CA VAL A 38 3.14 1.68 11.51
C VAL A 38 3.66 1.13 12.83
N GLU A 39 4.74 1.73 13.34
CA GLU A 39 5.32 1.35 14.62
C GLU A 39 4.27 1.48 15.73
N ASP A 40 3.60 2.62 15.77
CA ASP A 40 2.41 2.87 16.58
C ASP A 40 1.53 3.92 15.89
N LEU A 41 0.25 3.96 16.27
CA LEU A 41 -0.71 4.86 15.62
C LEU A 41 -0.46 6.35 15.93
N ALA A 42 0.25 6.66 17.00
CA ALA A 42 0.57 8.04 17.36
C ALA A 42 1.70 8.59 16.48
N SER A 43 2.78 7.83 16.30
CA SER A 43 3.92 8.26 15.49
C SER A 43 3.63 8.18 13.99
N LYS A 44 2.80 7.23 13.57
CA LYS A 44 2.50 6.92 12.16
C LYS A 44 3.76 6.59 11.35
N HIS A 45 4.83 6.12 12.02
CA HIS A 45 6.07 5.76 11.36
C HIS A 45 5.90 4.43 10.62
N LEU A 46 6.08 4.45 9.30
CA LEU A 46 5.91 3.27 8.45
C LEU A 46 7.02 2.25 8.71
N VAL A 47 6.63 1.03 9.03
CA VAL A 47 7.57 -0.10 9.26
C VAL A 47 7.31 -1.29 8.34
N GLY A 48 6.16 -1.33 7.68
CA GLY A 48 5.81 -2.42 6.80
C GLY A 48 4.51 -2.19 6.07
N ILE A 49 4.12 -3.19 5.30
CA ILE A 49 2.83 -3.25 4.62
C ILE A 49 2.28 -4.65 4.83
N ILE A 50 0.98 -4.75 5.10
CA ILE A 50 0.30 -6.04 5.16
C ILE A 50 -0.83 -6.06 4.15
N THR A 51 -0.92 -7.15 3.39
CA THR A 51 -1.94 -7.36 2.39
C THR A 51 -2.82 -8.54 2.75
N ASP A 52 -4.00 -8.62 2.15
CA ASP A 52 -4.88 -9.78 2.27
C ASP A 52 -4.17 -11.06 1.83
N ARG A 53 -3.34 -10.98 0.79
CA ARG A 53 -2.52 -12.11 0.35
C ARG A 53 -1.52 -12.54 1.43
N ASP A 54 -0.85 -11.62 2.10
CA ASP A 54 0.06 -11.94 3.23
C ASP A 54 -0.68 -12.73 4.31
N ILE A 55 -1.89 -12.30 4.65
CA ILE A 55 -2.70 -12.98 5.67
C ILE A 55 -3.05 -14.40 5.23
N VAL A 56 -3.48 -14.59 4.00
CA VAL A 56 -3.84 -15.93 3.50
C VAL A 56 -2.62 -16.83 3.41
N VAL A 57 -1.54 -16.36 2.82
CA VAL A 57 -0.37 -17.19 2.48
C VAL A 57 0.55 -17.41 3.67
N ARG A 58 0.76 -16.39 4.49
CA ARG A 58 1.74 -16.44 5.60
C ARG A 58 1.12 -16.75 6.95
N HIS A 59 -0.18 -16.55 7.10
CA HIS A 59 -0.88 -16.78 8.35
C HIS A 59 -1.83 -17.97 8.27
N VAL A 60 -2.86 -17.88 7.42
CA VAL A 60 -3.91 -18.92 7.34
C VAL A 60 -3.32 -20.23 6.81
N ALA A 61 -2.59 -20.18 5.70
CA ALA A 61 -2.03 -21.38 5.06
C ALA A 61 -1.04 -22.13 5.95
N LEU A 62 -0.35 -21.44 6.86
CA LEU A 62 0.62 -22.04 7.78
C LEU A 62 0.00 -22.42 9.13
N GLY A 63 -1.30 -22.22 9.31
CA GLY A 63 -2.02 -22.62 10.51
C GLY A 63 -1.71 -21.80 11.76
N HIS A 64 -1.26 -20.55 11.59
CA HIS A 64 -0.99 -19.68 12.73
C HIS A 64 -2.27 -19.28 13.45
N GLY A 65 -2.20 -19.16 14.77
CA GLY A 65 -3.34 -18.84 15.62
C GLY A 65 -3.69 -17.36 15.66
N ASN A 66 -4.80 -17.04 16.32
CA ASN A 66 -5.35 -15.69 16.41
C ASN A 66 -4.48 -14.71 17.21
N GLY A 67 -3.48 -15.19 17.95
CA GLY A 67 -2.54 -14.36 18.67
C GLY A 67 -1.39 -13.82 17.83
N SER A 68 -1.28 -14.25 16.57
CA SER A 68 -0.21 -13.76 15.68
C SER A 68 -0.28 -12.26 15.49
N LYS A 69 0.90 -11.63 15.52
CA LYS A 69 1.03 -10.18 15.35
C LYS A 69 1.26 -9.81 13.89
N VAL A 70 0.79 -8.64 13.52
CA VAL A 70 0.99 -8.08 12.18
C VAL A 70 2.47 -8.05 11.81
N ARG A 71 3.36 -7.67 12.74
CA ARG A 71 4.80 -7.62 12.49
C ARG A 71 5.42 -8.94 12.05
N ASP A 72 4.81 -10.06 12.41
CA ASP A 72 5.34 -11.39 12.09
C ASP A 72 4.98 -11.83 10.67
N HIS A 73 4.01 -11.18 10.04
CA HIS A 73 3.48 -11.55 8.73
C HIS A 73 3.55 -10.44 7.69
N MET A 74 3.88 -9.22 8.06
CA MET A 74 3.96 -8.09 7.14
C MET A 74 5.17 -8.18 6.21
N THR A 75 5.08 -7.50 5.08
CA THR A 75 6.23 -7.24 4.21
C THR A 75 7.00 -6.07 4.81
N ARG A 76 8.29 -6.26 5.10
CA ARG A 76 9.12 -5.25 5.77
C ARG A 76 9.82 -4.36 4.78
N GLY A 77 10.65 -4.75 3.99
CA GLY A 77 11.35 -3.83 3.11
C GLY A 77 12.25 -4.52 2.11
N PRO A 78 12.77 -3.76 1.14
CA PRO A 78 12.57 -2.32 0.98
C PRO A 78 11.12 -1.97 0.62
N LEU A 79 10.56 -0.97 1.30
CA LEU A 79 9.19 -0.53 1.08
C LEU A 79 9.12 0.46 -0.10
N VAL A 80 8.09 0.32 -0.92
CA VAL A 80 7.81 1.25 -2.01
C VAL A 80 7.02 2.42 -1.45
N THR A 81 7.62 3.59 -1.43
CA THR A 81 6.99 4.81 -0.93
C THR A 81 7.19 5.95 -1.92
N VAL A 82 6.41 7.01 -1.77
CA VAL A 82 6.60 8.25 -2.50
C VAL A 82 6.60 9.43 -1.54
N SER A 83 7.37 10.47 -1.89
CA SER A 83 7.30 11.77 -1.25
C SER A 83 5.98 12.46 -1.64
N PRO A 84 5.41 13.33 -0.78
CA PRO A 84 4.25 14.13 -1.15
C PRO A 84 4.49 15.03 -2.35
N ASP A 85 5.75 15.35 -2.65
CA ASP A 85 6.13 16.18 -3.79
C ASP A 85 6.39 15.40 -5.07
N ALA A 86 6.30 14.08 -5.04
CA ALA A 86 6.55 13.23 -6.21
C ALA A 86 5.60 13.57 -7.36
N ALA A 87 6.15 13.64 -8.57
CA ALA A 87 5.37 13.85 -9.78
C ALA A 87 4.58 12.60 -10.15
N VAL A 88 3.47 12.79 -10.87
CA VAL A 88 2.61 11.69 -11.31
C VAL A 88 3.40 10.62 -12.09
N GLY A 89 4.32 11.05 -12.96
CA GLY A 89 5.17 10.11 -13.71
C GLY A 89 6.01 9.21 -12.81
N ASP A 90 6.55 9.75 -11.73
CA ASP A 90 7.35 8.98 -10.77
C ASP A 90 6.50 7.98 -10.01
N ILE A 91 5.27 8.36 -9.66
CA ILE A 91 4.33 7.46 -9.01
C ILE A 91 4.01 6.28 -9.94
N ALA A 92 3.68 6.59 -11.20
CA ALA A 92 3.39 5.58 -12.21
C ALA A 92 4.56 4.62 -12.41
N ASP A 93 5.77 5.15 -12.54
CA ASP A 93 6.98 4.33 -12.71
C ASP A 93 7.22 3.40 -11.52
N ARG A 94 7.00 3.88 -10.30
CA ARG A 94 7.14 3.05 -9.10
C ARG A 94 6.10 1.94 -9.04
N MET A 95 4.86 2.23 -9.41
CA MET A 95 3.80 1.23 -9.48
C MET A 95 4.14 0.12 -10.48
N ILE A 96 4.59 0.51 -11.67
CA ILE A 96 4.95 -0.43 -12.74
C ILE A 96 6.16 -1.26 -12.33
N ARG A 97 7.22 -0.60 -11.90
CA ARG A 97 8.49 -1.25 -11.56
C ARG A 97 8.36 -2.23 -10.41
N ASN A 98 7.53 -1.93 -9.44
CA ASN A 98 7.33 -2.75 -8.24
C ASN A 98 6.06 -3.60 -8.29
N GLN A 99 5.28 -3.53 -9.37
CA GLN A 99 4.06 -4.31 -9.56
C GLN A 99 3.06 -4.13 -8.41
N VAL A 100 2.88 -2.89 -7.97
CA VAL A 100 1.98 -2.55 -6.87
C VAL A 100 0.90 -1.58 -7.36
N ARG A 101 -0.29 -1.70 -6.77
CA ARG A 101 -1.46 -0.87 -7.10
C ARG A 101 -1.68 0.25 -6.10
N ARG A 102 -0.93 0.26 -5.02
CA ARG A 102 -1.00 1.26 -3.95
C ARG A 102 0.39 1.55 -3.43
N ILE A 103 0.63 2.81 -3.11
CA ILE A 103 1.91 3.26 -2.57
C ILE A 103 1.64 4.21 -1.42
N ALA A 104 2.30 4.00 -0.30
CA ALA A 104 2.24 4.92 0.83
C ALA A 104 3.02 6.19 0.52
N GLY A 105 2.39 7.32 0.78
CA GLY A 105 3.07 8.62 0.79
C GLY A 105 3.63 8.89 2.17
N VAL A 106 4.92 9.18 2.25
CA VAL A 106 5.60 9.43 3.52
C VAL A 106 6.40 10.72 3.44
N ASP A 107 6.57 11.38 4.58
CA ASP A 107 7.46 12.53 4.70
C ASP A 107 8.92 12.09 4.87
N ALA A 108 9.82 13.05 5.05
CA ALA A 108 11.25 12.80 5.22
C ALA A 108 11.58 11.97 6.47
N ARG A 109 10.68 11.90 7.44
CA ARG A 109 10.84 11.12 8.67
C ARG A 109 10.26 9.71 8.56
N GLY A 110 9.63 9.38 7.43
CA GLY A 110 8.94 8.11 7.26
C GLY A 110 7.53 8.08 7.86
N THR A 111 6.96 9.23 8.20
CA THR A 111 5.59 9.35 8.69
C THR A 111 4.61 9.18 7.54
N VAL A 112 3.63 8.30 7.68
CA VAL A 112 2.59 8.09 6.66
C VAL A 112 1.69 9.31 6.59
N LEU A 113 1.58 9.90 5.40
CA LEU A 113 0.73 11.05 5.11
C LEU A 113 -0.54 10.66 4.36
N GLY A 114 -0.48 9.60 3.58
CA GLY A 114 -1.59 9.15 2.77
C GLY A 114 -1.23 7.90 1.97
N VAL A 115 -2.15 7.47 1.14
CA VAL A 115 -1.95 6.36 0.20
C VAL A 115 -2.43 6.80 -1.18
N VAL A 116 -1.63 6.54 -2.19
CA VAL A 116 -2.00 6.72 -3.60
C VAL A 116 -2.34 5.37 -4.18
N ALA A 117 -3.52 5.23 -4.75
CA ALA A 117 -3.95 4.02 -5.44
C ALA A 117 -3.96 4.21 -6.95
N GLN A 118 -3.88 3.11 -7.69
CA GLN A 118 -4.07 3.12 -9.14
C GLN A 118 -5.39 3.82 -9.53
N ALA A 119 -6.43 3.60 -8.76
CA ALA A 119 -7.73 4.24 -8.97
C ALA A 119 -7.67 5.76 -8.87
N ASP A 120 -6.79 6.30 -8.03
CA ASP A 120 -6.59 7.75 -7.91
C ASP A 120 -6.00 8.34 -9.19
N LEU A 121 -5.05 7.61 -9.81
CA LEU A 121 -4.51 7.99 -11.10
C LEU A 121 -5.59 7.97 -12.18
N ALA A 122 -6.39 6.92 -12.23
CA ALA A 122 -7.47 6.81 -13.22
C ALA A 122 -8.49 7.95 -13.08
N THR A 123 -8.87 8.28 -11.86
CA THR A 123 -9.92 9.27 -11.57
C THR A 123 -9.42 10.71 -11.77
N HIS A 124 -8.22 11.03 -11.30
CA HIS A 124 -7.74 12.42 -11.25
C HIS A 124 -6.79 12.78 -12.40
N VAL A 125 -6.08 11.80 -12.94
CA VAL A 125 -5.09 12.02 -14.01
C VAL A 125 -5.62 11.57 -15.35
N GLY A 126 -6.40 10.49 -15.38
CA GLY A 126 -6.94 9.92 -16.62
C GLY A 126 -7.64 10.91 -17.54
N PRO A 127 -8.46 11.85 -17.04
CA PRO A 127 -9.10 12.85 -17.89
C PRO A 127 -8.14 13.77 -18.67
N THR A 128 -6.95 14.04 -18.12
CA THR A 128 -5.96 14.92 -18.73
C THR A 128 -4.77 14.18 -19.35
N ASP A 129 -4.47 12.98 -18.86
CA ASP A 129 -3.36 12.16 -19.35
C ASP A 129 -3.73 10.67 -19.29
N PRO A 130 -4.54 10.20 -20.24
CA PRO A 130 -4.96 8.80 -20.27
C PRO A 130 -3.80 7.82 -20.52
N GLU A 131 -2.74 8.27 -21.20
CA GLU A 131 -1.59 7.41 -21.51
C GLU A 131 -0.88 6.91 -20.26
N ILE A 132 -0.76 7.76 -19.24
CA ILE A 132 -0.18 7.36 -17.95
C ILE A 132 -0.99 6.24 -17.32
N VAL A 133 -2.31 6.34 -17.35
CA VAL A 133 -3.20 5.35 -16.75
C VAL A 133 -3.09 4.01 -17.50
N GLU A 134 -3.12 4.04 -18.83
CA GLU A 134 -2.95 2.84 -19.65
C GLU A 134 -1.63 2.15 -19.35
N ARG A 135 -0.56 2.91 -19.29
CA ARG A 135 0.78 2.41 -18.98
C ARG A 135 0.86 1.72 -17.63
N VAL A 136 0.21 2.29 -16.61
CA VAL A 136 0.16 1.71 -15.27
C VAL A 136 -0.64 0.40 -15.28
N VAL A 137 -1.82 0.41 -15.88
CA VAL A 137 -2.68 -0.78 -15.95
C VAL A 137 -1.98 -1.93 -16.69
N GLU A 138 -1.40 -1.66 -17.83
CA GLU A 138 -0.65 -2.66 -18.61
C GLU A 138 0.58 -3.16 -17.85
N GLY A 139 1.35 -2.26 -17.26
CA GLY A 139 2.57 -2.58 -16.54
C GLY A 139 2.32 -3.46 -15.32
N ILE A 140 1.28 -3.18 -14.55
CA ILE A 140 0.92 -3.97 -13.38
C ILE A 140 0.31 -5.33 -13.77
N SER A 141 -0.39 -5.38 -14.90
CA SER A 141 -1.13 -6.57 -15.34
C SER A 141 -0.30 -7.56 -16.15
N ARG A 142 0.99 -7.31 -16.37
CA ARG A 142 1.84 -8.19 -17.18
C ARG A 142 1.96 -9.59 -16.56
N PRO A 143 1.85 -10.68 -17.39
CA PRO A 143 2.07 -12.02 -16.91
C PRO A 143 3.49 -12.20 -16.33
N GLY A 144 3.62 -12.97 -15.27
CA GLY A 144 4.87 -13.20 -14.58
C GLY A 144 5.25 -12.17 -13.54
N ALA A 145 4.59 -11.02 -13.55
CA ALA A 145 4.82 -9.94 -12.58
C ALA A 145 4.26 -10.26 -11.19
N LEU A 146 3.42 -11.26 -11.07
CA LEU A 146 2.71 -11.64 -9.85
C LEU A 146 3.28 -12.87 -9.16
N VAL A 147 4.50 -13.25 -9.50
CA VAL A 147 5.19 -14.37 -8.84
C VAL A 147 5.80 -13.83 -7.55
N HIS A 148 5.14 -14.05 -6.45
CA HIS A 148 5.57 -13.58 -5.13
C HIS A 148 5.54 -14.71 -4.14
#